data_6afa299f1e9691ebcac166f9cacdb184
#
_entry.id   6afa299f1e9691ebcac166f9cacdb184
#
_cell.length_a   1.000
_cell.length_b   1.000
_cell.length_c   1.000
_cell.angle_alpha   90.00
_cell.angle_beta   90.00
_cell.angle_gamma   90.00
#
_symmetry.space_group_name_H-M   'P 1'
#
loop_
_entity.id
_entity.type
_entity.pdbx_description
1 polymer ?
#
loop_
_entity_poly.entity_id
_entity_poly.type
_entity_poly.pdbx_seq_one_letter_code
_entity_poly.pdbx_strand_id
1 'polypeptide(L)'
;GPGMWKVSKGDHTLWILGTLSPLPNNITWLSRDVDAVLDQSQQILGSPGLIVGGNIGVFKGLTLLPSAMKAMKNPDDAKLQEVLPADLYARWLVSKKKYLGNDNGVEKKRPLVAANELYSAAIRKAGIGGKPVVSPVIQAALKRRKLKLTSTQLELPLTDPRQALKEIRASQLDDIDCFRKTLARVESDLPLMVERANA
;
A
#
# COMPACT_ATOMS: atom_id res chain seq x y z
N GLY A 1 -14.77 0.43 16.31
CA GLY A 1 -14.57 -0.52 15.19
C GLY A 1 -14.72 0.18 13.85
N PRO A 2 -14.41 -0.47 12.72
CA PRO A 2 -14.64 0.09 11.41
C PRO A 2 -16.13 0.35 11.19
N GLY A 3 -16.45 1.46 10.48
CA GLY A 3 -17.82 1.78 10.13
C GLY A 3 -18.41 0.75 9.17
N MET A 4 -19.68 0.45 9.35
CA MET A 4 -20.42 -0.42 8.44
C MET A 4 -21.71 0.29 8.03
N TRP A 5 -21.93 0.40 6.73
CA TRP A 5 -23.10 1.09 6.17
C TRP A 5 -24.01 0.10 5.46
N LYS A 6 -25.30 0.26 5.66
CA LYS A 6 -26.36 -0.49 4.98
C LYS A 6 -26.97 0.36 3.88
N VAL A 7 -26.96 -0.15 2.66
CA VAL A 7 -27.65 0.44 1.51
C VAL A 7 -28.71 -0.55 1.03
N SER A 8 -29.96 -0.11 0.89
CA SER A 8 -31.07 -0.97 0.46
C SER A 8 -31.79 -0.40 -0.73
N LYS A 9 -32.23 -1.26 -1.65
CA LYS A 9 -33.09 -0.93 -2.79
C LYS A 9 -34.05 -2.10 -3.05
N GLY A 10 -35.33 -1.90 -2.78
CA GLY A 10 -36.31 -3.00 -2.76
C GLY A 10 -35.87 -4.09 -1.79
N ASP A 11 -35.86 -5.33 -2.25
CA ASP A 11 -35.43 -6.51 -1.45
C ASP A 11 -33.93 -6.74 -1.41
N HIS A 12 -33.15 -5.87 -2.08
CA HIS A 12 -31.70 -5.97 -2.13
C HIS A 12 -31.04 -5.14 -1.03
N THR A 13 -30.06 -5.71 -0.37
CA THR A 13 -29.25 -5.02 0.65
C THR A 13 -27.76 -5.22 0.36
N LEU A 14 -27.01 -4.10 0.38
CA LEU A 14 -25.57 -4.07 0.32
C LEU A 14 -25.03 -3.53 1.65
N TRP A 15 -24.15 -4.29 2.28
CA TRP A 15 -23.38 -3.82 3.42
C TRP A 15 -21.99 -3.42 2.97
N ILE A 16 -21.56 -2.22 3.33
CA ILE A 16 -20.23 -1.67 3.02
C ILE A 16 -19.44 -1.60 4.32
N LEU A 17 -18.38 -2.41 4.43
CA LEU A 17 -17.46 -2.36 5.56
C LEU A 17 -16.29 -1.43 5.22
N GLY A 18 -16.21 -0.32 5.94
CA GLY A 18 -15.04 0.57 5.87
C GLY A 18 -13.86 -0.06 6.61
N THR A 19 -12.72 -0.16 5.95
CA THR A 19 -11.51 -0.67 6.57
C THR A 19 -10.47 0.43 6.69
N LEU A 20 -9.74 0.47 7.79
CA LEU A 20 -8.62 1.37 8.01
C LEU A 20 -7.32 0.56 7.97
N SER A 21 -6.34 1.06 7.25
CA SER A 21 -5.00 0.47 7.17
C SER A 21 -3.96 1.59 6.99
N PRO A 22 -2.81 1.50 7.64
CA PRO A 22 -2.36 0.46 8.57
C PRO A 22 -2.97 0.59 9.97
N LEU A 23 -3.09 -0.53 10.68
CA LEU A 23 -3.54 -0.60 12.07
C LEU A 23 -2.41 -1.03 13.01
N PRO A 24 -2.44 -0.65 14.31
CA PRO A 24 -1.49 -1.16 15.29
C PRO A 24 -1.48 -2.68 15.39
N ASN A 25 -0.29 -3.26 15.61
CA ASN A 25 -0.12 -4.72 15.63
C ASN A 25 -0.79 -5.41 16.81
N ASN A 26 -1.07 -4.67 17.88
CA ASN A 26 -1.67 -5.16 19.12
C ASN A 26 -3.17 -4.86 19.25
N ILE A 27 -3.81 -4.39 18.18
CA ILE A 27 -5.23 -4.06 18.22
C ILE A 27 -6.07 -5.34 18.29
N THR A 28 -7.06 -5.34 19.15
CA THR A 28 -8.10 -6.36 19.21
C THR A 28 -9.38 -5.81 18.58
N TRP A 29 -9.89 -6.51 17.59
CA TRP A 29 -11.12 -6.13 16.91
C TRP A 29 -12.28 -7.04 17.31
N LEU A 30 -13.35 -6.44 17.83
CA LEU A 30 -14.61 -7.12 18.11
C LEU A 30 -15.41 -7.19 16.81
N SER A 31 -15.38 -8.32 16.14
CA SER A 31 -15.99 -8.53 14.81
C SER A 31 -17.46 -9.01 14.86
N ARG A 32 -18.05 -9.18 16.03
CA ARG A 32 -19.37 -9.83 16.21
C ARG A 32 -20.44 -9.30 15.25
N ASP A 33 -20.59 -7.99 15.12
CA ASP A 33 -21.63 -7.38 14.29
C ASP A 33 -21.33 -7.58 12.80
N VAL A 34 -20.04 -7.59 12.42
CA VAL A 34 -19.61 -7.89 11.06
C VAL A 34 -19.80 -9.38 10.75
N ASP A 35 -19.49 -10.27 11.68
CA ASP A 35 -19.74 -11.72 11.55
C ASP A 35 -21.23 -12.01 11.34
N ALA A 36 -22.12 -11.35 12.09
CA ALA A 36 -23.56 -11.51 11.93
C ALA A 36 -24.05 -11.09 10.52
N VAL A 37 -23.48 -10.03 9.95
CA VAL A 37 -23.78 -9.61 8.58
C VAL A 37 -23.20 -10.60 7.56
N LEU A 38 -21.97 -11.04 7.74
CA LEU A 38 -21.32 -12.02 6.86
C LEU A 38 -22.10 -13.34 6.83
N ASP A 39 -22.65 -13.76 7.97
CA ASP A 39 -23.43 -15.01 8.07
C ASP A 39 -24.78 -14.96 7.34
N GLN A 40 -25.31 -13.78 7.08
CA GLN A 40 -26.55 -13.56 6.32
C GLN A 40 -26.29 -13.22 4.83
N SER A 41 -25.05 -12.89 4.48
CA SER A 41 -24.72 -12.45 3.13
C SER A 41 -24.71 -13.62 2.14
N GLN A 42 -25.30 -13.46 0.98
CA GLN A 42 -25.26 -14.43 -0.13
C GLN A 42 -23.96 -14.33 -0.93
N GLN A 43 -23.31 -13.16 -0.91
CA GLN A 43 -22.09 -12.89 -1.65
C GLN A 43 -21.18 -11.96 -0.84
N ILE A 44 -19.90 -12.17 -0.93
CA ILE A 44 -18.88 -11.28 -0.34
C ILE A 44 -18.03 -10.73 -1.49
N LEU A 45 -18.06 -9.40 -1.63
CA LEU A 45 -17.29 -8.67 -2.63
C LEU A 45 -15.95 -8.24 -2.04
N GLY A 46 -14.88 -8.39 -2.81
CA GLY A 46 -13.58 -7.81 -2.48
C GLY A 46 -13.59 -6.28 -2.59
N SER A 47 -12.55 -5.65 -2.08
CA SER A 47 -12.38 -4.21 -2.28
C SER A 47 -12.18 -3.89 -3.76
N PRO A 48 -12.83 -2.84 -4.30
CA PRO A 48 -12.55 -2.38 -5.66
C PRO A 48 -11.09 -1.94 -5.76
N GLY A 49 -10.51 -2.12 -6.92
CA GLY A 49 -9.12 -1.77 -7.15
C GLY A 49 -8.71 -1.97 -8.60
N LEU A 50 -7.47 -1.61 -8.89
CA LEU A 50 -6.85 -1.78 -10.20
C LEU A 50 -5.65 -2.71 -10.06
N ILE A 51 -5.62 -3.79 -10.85
CA ILE A 51 -4.44 -4.64 -11.01
C ILE A 51 -3.85 -4.36 -12.39
N VAL A 52 -2.61 -3.92 -12.40
CA VAL A 52 -1.85 -3.71 -13.65
C VAL A 52 -0.87 -4.87 -13.80
N GLY A 53 -0.89 -5.55 -14.95
CA GLY A 53 0.05 -6.62 -15.26
C GLY A 53 -0.50 -8.04 -15.17
N GLY A 54 -1.60 -8.27 -14.49
CA GLY A 54 -2.21 -9.61 -14.38
C GLY A 54 -1.23 -10.70 -13.94
N ASN A 55 -1.43 -11.94 -14.40
CA ASN A 55 -0.57 -13.09 -14.12
C ASN A 55 0.73 -13.07 -14.95
N ILE A 56 1.70 -12.28 -14.54
CA ILE A 56 3.07 -12.44 -15.05
C ILE A 56 3.63 -13.71 -14.39
N GLY A 57 3.73 -14.81 -15.16
CA GLY A 57 4.27 -16.07 -14.64
C GLY A 57 5.66 -15.88 -14.01
N VAL A 58 6.00 -16.71 -13.01
CA VAL A 58 7.22 -16.60 -12.20
C VAL A 58 8.48 -16.47 -13.06
N PHE A 59 8.63 -17.28 -14.11
CA PHE A 59 9.78 -17.23 -15.02
C PHE A 59 9.87 -15.89 -15.76
N LYS A 60 8.74 -15.35 -16.24
CA LYS A 60 8.70 -14.05 -16.92
C LYS A 60 8.99 -12.91 -15.93
N GLY A 61 8.54 -13.03 -14.69
CA GLY A 61 8.86 -12.11 -13.60
C GLY A 61 10.35 -12.05 -13.32
N LEU A 62 11.02 -13.21 -13.22
CA LEU A 62 12.48 -13.28 -12.99
C LEU A 62 13.29 -12.62 -14.13
N THR A 63 12.89 -12.80 -15.39
CA THR A 63 13.57 -12.15 -16.54
C THR A 63 13.36 -10.64 -16.58
N LEU A 64 12.32 -10.11 -15.94
CA LEU A 64 12.02 -8.68 -15.86
C LEU A 64 12.74 -7.99 -14.69
N LEU A 65 13.22 -8.75 -13.71
CA LEU A 65 13.79 -8.21 -12.48
C LEU A 65 14.91 -7.17 -12.70
N PRO A 66 15.90 -7.40 -13.59
CA PRO A 66 16.94 -6.39 -13.84
C PRO A 66 16.36 -5.08 -14.41
N SER A 67 15.37 -5.18 -15.30
CA SER A 67 14.71 -4.01 -15.90
C SER A 67 13.86 -3.26 -14.87
N ALA A 68 13.17 -3.97 -13.99
CA ALA A 68 12.42 -3.40 -12.89
C ALA A 68 13.33 -2.68 -11.89
N MET A 69 14.47 -3.28 -11.53
CA MET A 69 15.46 -2.64 -10.66
C MET A 69 16.04 -1.36 -11.27
N LYS A 70 16.27 -1.34 -12.60
CA LYS A 70 16.70 -0.13 -13.31
C LYS A 70 15.60 0.94 -13.32
N ALA A 71 14.32 0.56 -13.48
CA ALA A 71 13.21 1.49 -13.48
C ALA A 71 12.95 2.13 -12.09
N MET A 72 13.43 1.49 -11.02
CA MET A 72 13.35 2.02 -9.66
C MET A 72 14.46 3.02 -9.32
N LYS A 73 15.50 3.14 -10.15
CA LYS A 73 16.60 4.07 -9.94
C LYS A 73 16.40 5.38 -10.67
N ASN A 74 17.03 6.42 -10.17
CA ASN A 74 17.15 7.68 -10.90
C ASN A 74 17.90 7.47 -12.23
N PRO A 75 17.59 8.24 -13.28
CA PRO A 75 18.41 8.30 -14.47
C PRO A 75 19.87 8.60 -14.11
N ASP A 76 20.80 8.05 -14.87
CA ASP A 76 22.24 8.27 -14.77
C ASP A 76 22.84 8.01 -13.37
N ASP A 77 22.18 7.13 -12.59
CA ASP A 77 22.52 6.83 -11.19
C ASP A 77 22.60 8.08 -10.28
N ALA A 78 21.93 9.17 -10.66
CA ALA A 78 21.85 10.41 -9.89
C ALA A 78 21.35 10.14 -8.45
N LYS A 79 21.89 10.89 -7.51
CA LYS A 79 21.48 10.79 -6.10
C LYS A 79 20.28 11.66 -5.81
N LEU A 80 19.53 11.33 -4.77
CA LEU A 80 18.39 12.15 -4.31
C LEU A 80 18.79 13.60 -4.03
N GLN A 81 20.01 13.86 -3.57
CA GLN A 81 20.54 15.19 -3.36
C GLN A 81 20.57 16.04 -4.65
N GLU A 82 20.76 15.40 -5.80
CA GLU A 82 20.86 16.07 -7.11
C GLU A 82 19.47 16.25 -7.76
N VAL A 83 18.49 15.45 -7.32
CA VAL A 83 17.14 15.40 -7.91
C VAL A 83 16.14 16.21 -7.10
N LEU A 84 16.27 16.23 -5.76
CA LEU A 84 15.33 16.89 -4.87
C LEU A 84 15.69 18.36 -4.64
N PRO A 85 14.68 19.24 -4.44
CA PRO A 85 14.90 20.57 -3.86
C PRO A 85 15.68 20.49 -2.54
N ALA A 86 16.57 21.43 -2.30
CA ALA A 86 17.50 21.41 -1.16
C ALA A 86 16.78 21.34 0.21
N ASP A 87 15.68 22.04 0.37
CA ASP A 87 14.84 22.02 1.58
C ASP A 87 14.21 20.65 1.80
N LEU A 88 13.73 20.02 0.74
CA LEU A 88 13.13 18.69 0.81
C LEU A 88 14.18 17.62 1.11
N TYR A 89 15.37 17.74 0.53
CA TYR A 89 16.49 16.85 0.81
C TYR A 89 16.97 16.97 2.26
N ALA A 90 17.03 18.17 2.81
CA ALA A 90 17.37 18.37 4.23
C ALA A 90 16.40 17.65 5.17
N ARG A 91 15.09 17.77 4.92
CA ARG A 91 14.04 17.03 5.68
C ARG A 91 14.17 15.51 5.51
N TRP A 92 14.47 15.08 4.28
CA TRP A 92 14.73 13.66 3.98
C TRP A 92 15.85 13.10 4.84
N LEU A 93 16.99 13.78 4.97
CA LEU A 93 18.13 13.32 5.75
C LEU A 93 17.79 13.07 7.22
N VAL A 94 16.95 13.92 7.82
CA VAL A 94 16.48 13.75 9.19
C VAL A 94 15.65 12.48 9.32
N SER A 95 14.67 12.31 8.45
CA SER A 95 13.76 11.16 8.46
C SER A 95 14.49 9.87 8.09
N LYS A 96 15.39 9.91 7.10
CA LYS A 96 16.25 8.78 6.71
C LYS A 96 17.08 8.28 7.89
N LYS A 97 17.79 9.19 8.58
CA LYS A 97 18.59 8.83 9.76
C LYS A 97 17.74 8.13 10.82
N LYS A 98 16.53 8.61 11.04
CA LYS A 98 15.61 8.07 12.05
C LYS A 98 15.10 6.68 11.71
N TYR A 99 14.76 6.40 10.45
CA TYR A 99 14.02 5.19 10.05
C TYR A 99 14.83 4.20 9.21
N LEU A 100 15.74 4.66 8.36
CA LEU A 100 16.58 3.85 7.47
C LEU A 100 18.05 3.77 7.92
N GLY A 101 18.45 4.62 8.87
CA GLY A 101 19.83 4.64 9.38
C GLY A 101 20.83 5.04 8.29
N ASN A 102 21.86 4.22 8.13
CA ASN A 102 22.97 4.48 7.20
C ASN A 102 22.78 3.81 5.83
N ASP A 103 21.57 3.44 5.45
CA ASP A 103 21.32 2.87 4.12
C ASP A 103 21.62 3.90 3.01
N ASN A 104 22.69 3.65 2.25
CA ASN A 104 23.08 4.47 1.12
C ASN A 104 22.51 3.97 -0.21
N GLY A 105 21.96 2.77 -0.24
CA GLY A 105 21.33 2.21 -1.45
C GLY A 105 20.07 2.97 -1.87
N VAL A 106 19.36 3.54 -0.92
CA VAL A 106 18.15 4.32 -1.14
C VAL A 106 18.41 5.65 -1.86
N GLU A 107 19.64 6.22 -1.72
CA GLU A 107 19.98 7.52 -2.31
C GLU A 107 19.99 7.56 -3.83
N LYS A 108 20.15 6.41 -4.48
CA LYS A 108 20.14 6.28 -5.95
C LYS A 108 18.79 5.90 -6.52
N LYS A 109 17.77 5.75 -5.67
CA LYS A 109 16.42 5.39 -6.08
C LYS A 109 15.62 6.61 -6.47
N ARG A 110 14.64 6.40 -7.36
CA ARG A 110 13.67 7.46 -7.70
C ARG A 110 13.00 7.99 -6.43
N PRO A 111 12.68 9.29 -6.36
CA PRO A 111 12.06 9.89 -5.19
C PRO A 111 10.86 9.11 -4.66
N LEU A 112 9.92 8.72 -5.53
CA LEU A 112 8.76 7.91 -5.15
C LEU A 112 9.15 6.60 -4.47
N VAL A 113 10.15 5.90 -4.98
CA VAL A 113 10.62 4.61 -4.44
C VAL A 113 11.26 4.82 -3.07
N ALA A 114 12.15 5.82 -2.96
CA ALA A 114 12.81 6.16 -1.70
C ALA A 114 11.80 6.56 -0.61
N ALA A 115 10.80 7.35 -0.95
CA ALA A 115 9.74 7.76 -0.03
C ALA A 115 8.91 6.56 0.46
N ASN A 116 8.56 5.62 -0.42
CA ASN A 116 7.84 4.42 -0.03
C ASN A 116 8.66 3.49 0.89
N GLU A 117 9.97 3.39 0.68
CA GLU A 117 10.85 2.63 1.58
C GLU A 117 10.93 3.28 2.95
N LEU A 118 11.08 4.61 3.00
CA LEU A 118 11.05 5.37 4.25
C LEU A 118 9.72 5.16 4.99
N TYR A 119 8.60 5.30 4.30
CA TYR A 119 7.27 5.11 4.88
C TYR A 119 7.09 3.69 5.43
N SER A 120 7.50 2.67 4.67
CA SER A 120 7.44 1.28 5.09
C SER A 120 8.31 1.00 6.32
N ALA A 121 9.52 1.58 6.38
CA ALA A 121 10.39 1.47 7.54
C ALA A 121 9.81 2.19 8.77
N ALA A 122 9.22 3.37 8.56
CA ALA A 122 8.60 4.15 9.62
C ALA A 122 7.38 3.44 10.23
N ILE A 123 6.51 2.86 9.40
CA ILE A 123 5.37 2.05 9.83
C ILE A 123 5.83 0.84 10.65
N ARG A 124 6.82 0.09 10.17
CA ARG A 124 7.36 -1.06 10.90
C ARG A 124 7.93 -0.65 12.25
N LYS A 125 8.71 0.44 12.30
CA LYS A 125 9.29 0.95 13.55
C LYS A 125 8.22 1.44 14.54
N ALA A 126 7.11 1.93 14.04
CA ALA A 126 5.95 2.35 14.82
C ALA A 126 5.08 1.18 15.32
N GLY A 127 5.38 -0.06 14.92
CA GLY A 127 4.56 -1.23 15.29
C GLY A 127 3.18 -1.26 14.64
N ILE A 128 3.06 -0.70 13.44
CA ILE A 128 1.81 -0.57 12.70
C ILE A 128 1.86 -1.44 11.43
N GLY A 129 0.72 -1.99 11.01
CA GLY A 129 0.56 -2.63 9.69
C GLY A 129 1.17 -4.01 9.54
N GLY A 130 1.74 -4.60 10.61
CA GLY A 130 2.38 -5.91 10.55
C GLY A 130 1.41 -7.10 10.51
N LYS A 131 0.16 -6.92 10.97
CA LYS A 131 -0.83 -8.00 11.01
C LYS A 131 -2.15 -7.55 10.38
N PRO A 132 -2.72 -8.35 9.47
CA PRO A 132 -4.05 -8.07 8.95
C PRO A 132 -5.09 -8.36 10.04
N VAL A 133 -5.96 -7.39 10.33
CA VAL A 133 -7.02 -7.53 11.36
C VAL A 133 -8.34 -7.99 10.75
N VAL A 134 -8.72 -7.41 9.62
CA VAL A 134 -10.00 -7.67 8.95
C VAL A 134 -9.98 -8.95 8.11
N SER A 135 -8.91 -9.16 7.33
CA SER A 135 -8.83 -10.31 6.42
C SER A 135 -9.05 -11.68 7.06
N PRO A 136 -8.52 -11.99 8.25
CA PRO A 136 -8.78 -13.27 8.91
C PRO A 136 -10.25 -13.52 9.20
N VAL A 137 -11.00 -12.51 9.60
CA VAL A 137 -12.44 -12.59 9.88
C VAL A 137 -13.21 -12.89 8.60
N ILE A 138 -12.93 -12.15 7.52
CA ILE A 138 -13.54 -12.40 6.20
C ILE A 138 -13.23 -13.83 5.71
N GLN A 139 -11.97 -14.27 5.81
CA GLN A 139 -11.57 -15.63 5.38
C GLN A 139 -12.26 -16.72 6.20
N ALA A 140 -12.41 -16.52 7.50
CA ALA A 140 -13.15 -17.46 8.37
C ALA A 140 -14.62 -17.56 7.95
N ALA A 141 -15.28 -16.42 7.66
CA ALA A 141 -16.67 -16.39 7.20
C ALA A 141 -16.82 -17.07 5.82
N LEU A 142 -15.93 -16.78 4.85
CA LEU A 142 -15.93 -17.45 3.55
C LEU A 142 -15.83 -18.97 3.69
N LYS A 143 -14.91 -19.46 4.54
CA LYS A 143 -14.74 -20.89 4.81
C LYS A 143 -15.99 -21.50 5.48
N ARG A 144 -16.52 -20.85 6.51
CA ARG A 144 -17.70 -21.29 7.25
C ARG A 144 -18.94 -21.39 6.35
N ARG A 145 -19.12 -20.39 5.48
CA ARG A 145 -20.25 -20.26 4.56
C ARG A 145 -20.05 -21.00 3.23
N LYS A 146 -18.87 -21.56 2.98
CA LYS A 146 -18.48 -22.17 1.70
C LYS A 146 -18.66 -21.20 0.50
N LEU A 147 -18.46 -19.89 0.73
CA LEU A 147 -18.52 -18.85 -0.28
C LEU A 147 -17.13 -18.57 -0.84
N LYS A 148 -17.10 -18.01 -2.04
CA LYS A 148 -15.87 -17.48 -2.64
C LYS A 148 -15.92 -15.95 -2.60
N LEU A 149 -14.75 -15.32 -2.39
CA LEU A 149 -14.64 -13.88 -2.53
C LEU A 149 -14.80 -13.51 -4.01
N THR A 150 -15.78 -12.67 -4.33
CA THR A 150 -15.96 -12.16 -5.68
C THR A 150 -15.03 -10.96 -5.89
N SER A 151 -14.13 -11.05 -6.86
CA SER A 151 -13.26 -9.93 -7.21
C SER A 151 -14.07 -8.79 -7.83
N THR A 152 -13.79 -7.58 -7.38
CA THR A 152 -14.30 -6.33 -7.97
C THR A 152 -13.15 -5.47 -8.51
N GLN A 153 -11.99 -6.10 -8.73
CA GLN A 153 -10.80 -5.45 -9.25
C GLN A 153 -10.87 -5.41 -10.78
N LEU A 154 -10.52 -4.26 -11.35
CA LEU A 154 -10.31 -4.09 -12.77
C LEU A 154 -8.88 -4.54 -13.12
N GLU A 155 -8.76 -5.51 -13.98
CA GLU A 155 -7.46 -5.97 -14.47
C GLU A 155 -7.10 -5.26 -15.77
N LEU A 156 -5.97 -4.58 -15.79
CA LEU A 156 -5.36 -4.03 -17.00
C LEU A 156 -4.21 -4.94 -17.42
N PRO A 157 -4.38 -5.76 -18.47
CA PRO A 157 -3.33 -6.63 -18.94
C PRO A 157 -2.15 -5.81 -19.50
N LEU A 158 -0.94 -6.11 -19.08
CA LEU A 158 0.28 -5.60 -19.71
C LEU A 158 0.69 -6.54 -20.85
N THR A 159 0.47 -6.10 -22.07
CA THR A 159 0.85 -6.87 -23.27
C THR A 159 2.37 -6.97 -23.40
N ASP A 160 3.08 -5.88 -23.13
CA ASP A 160 4.55 -5.82 -23.10
C ASP A 160 5.07 -5.20 -21.79
N PRO A 161 5.35 -6.02 -20.77
CA PRO A 161 5.89 -5.53 -19.50
C PRO A 161 7.28 -4.87 -19.63
N ARG A 162 8.10 -5.26 -20.64
CA ARG A 162 9.41 -4.64 -20.88
C ARG A 162 9.26 -3.23 -21.43
N GLN A 163 8.35 -3.05 -22.35
CA GLN A 163 8.04 -1.73 -22.90
C GLN A 163 7.45 -0.82 -21.82
N ALA A 164 6.52 -1.31 -21.02
CA ALA A 164 5.96 -0.55 -19.90
C ALA A 164 7.04 -0.09 -18.90
N LEU A 165 8.01 -0.95 -18.56
CA LEU A 165 9.14 -0.57 -17.70
C LEU A 165 10.06 0.48 -18.35
N LYS A 166 10.24 0.45 -19.67
CA LYS A 166 10.98 1.51 -20.40
C LYS A 166 10.22 2.83 -20.36
N GLU A 167 8.92 2.81 -20.55
CA GLU A 167 8.05 3.99 -20.49
C GLU A 167 8.03 4.59 -19.09
N ILE A 168 7.91 3.78 -18.04
CA ILE A 168 8.02 4.23 -16.64
C ILE A 168 9.38 4.90 -16.41
N ARG A 169 10.46 4.33 -16.93
CA ARG A 169 11.80 4.90 -16.79
C ARG A 169 11.95 6.22 -17.53
N ALA A 170 11.36 6.34 -18.71
CA ALA A 170 11.41 7.55 -19.54
C ALA A 170 10.39 8.62 -19.09
N SER A 171 9.36 8.22 -18.32
CA SER A 171 8.31 9.14 -17.90
C SER A 171 8.86 10.15 -16.88
N GLN A 172 8.47 11.41 -17.09
CA GLN A 172 8.60 12.47 -16.09
C GLN A 172 7.41 12.39 -15.13
N LEU A 173 7.30 11.26 -14.39
CA LEU A 173 6.34 11.20 -13.28
C LEU A 173 6.69 12.29 -12.27
N ASP A 174 5.68 12.91 -11.69
CA ASP A 174 5.89 13.89 -10.61
C ASP A 174 6.27 13.15 -9.30
N ASP A 175 7.42 12.47 -9.37
CA ASP A 175 7.98 11.73 -8.25
C ASP A 175 8.27 12.66 -7.06
N ILE A 176 8.55 13.94 -7.31
CA ILE A 176 8.89 14.92 -6.27
C ILE A 176 7.66 15.29 -5.45
N ASP A 177 6.50 15.49 -6.08
CA ASP A 177 5.27 15.77 -5.33
C ASP A 177 4.82 14.56 -4.50
N CYS A 178 4.86 13.37 -5.08
CA CYS A 178 4.61 12.13 -4.35
C CYS A 178 5.58 11.94 -3.18
N PHE A 179 6.87 12.24 -3.38
CA PHE A 179 7.88 12.20 -2.34
C PHE A 179 7.56 13.17 -1.21
N ARG A 180 7.26 14.43 -1.55
CA ARG A 180 6.91 15.48 -0.57
C ARG A 180 5.72 15.10 0.29
N LYS A 181 4.66 14.60 -0.33
CA LYS A 181 3.44 14.15 0.36
C LYS A 181 3.72 12.95 1.28
N THR A 182 4.51 11.99 0.80
CA THR A 182 4.85 10.81 1.60
C THR A 182 5.76 11.16 2.78
N LEU A 183 6.73 12.06 2.57
CA LEU A 183 7.60 12.54 3.64
C LEU A 183 6.79 13.29 4.72
N ALA A 184 5.88 14.18 4.30
CA ALA A 184 4.98 14.87 5.24
C ALA A 184 4.12 13.89 6.05
N ARG A 185 3.63 12.81 5.45
CA ARG A 185 2.90 11.74 6.18
C ARG A 185 3.77 11.06 7.24
N VAL A 186 5.04 10.83 6.96
CA VAL A 186 5.98 10.25 7.94
C VAL A 186 6.26 11.22 9.09
N GLU A 187 6.35 12.51 8.80
CA GLU A 187 6.70 13.55 9.76
C GLU A 187 5.53 13.91 10.69
N SER A 188 4.31 14.00 10.16
CA SER A 188 3.13 14.51 10.88
C SER A 188 2.07 13.46 11.14
N ASP A 189 1.64 12.72 10.13
CA ASP A 189 0.47 11.84 10.28
C ASP A 189 0.80 10.58 11.09
N LEU A 190 1.97 9.99 10.84
CA LEU A 190 2.39 8.77 11.53
C LEU A 190 2.53 8.96 13.05
N PRO A 191 3.16 10.03 13.58
CA PRO A 191 3.17 10.31 14.99
C PRO A 191 1.77 10.44 15.61
N LEU A 192 0.86 11.15 14.95
CA LEU A 192 -0.53 11.30 15.38
C LEU A 192 -1.28 9.96 15.39
N MET A 193 -1.04 9.11 14.39
CA MET A 193 -1.63 7.77 14.33
C MET A 193 -1.15 6.90 15.51
N VAL A 194 0.14 6.96 15.85
CA VAL A 194 0.71 6.23 16.98
C VAL A 194 0.15 6.73 18.30
N GLU A 195 0.05 8.04 18.46
CA GLU A 195 -0.53 8.66 19.67
C GLU A 195 -1.98 8.20 19.88
N ARG A 196 -2.82 8.32 18.84
CA ARG A 196 -4.24 7.89 18.89
C ARG A 196 -4.43 6.39 19.11
N ALA A 197 -3.47 5.58 18.66
CA ALA A 197 -3.52 4.14 18.85
C ALA A 197 -3.16 3.71 20.28
N ASN A 198 -2.49 4.58 21.04
CA ASN A 198 -2.07 4.34 22.41
C ASN A 198 -2.97 5.03 23.46
N ALA A 199 -3.90 5.88 23.01
CA ALA A 199 -4.91 6.52 23.85
C ALA A 199 -6.15 5.65 24.01
#